data_d1a039c556b46d1dafdf64e9baf7a67b
#
_entry.id   d1a039c556b46d1dafdf64e9baf7a67b
#
_cell.length_a   1.000
_cell.length_b   1.000
_cell.length_c   1.000
_cell.angle_alpha   90.00
_cell.angle_beta   90.00
_cell.angle_gamma   90.00
#
_symmetry.space_group_name_H-M   'P 1'
#
loop_
_entity.id
_entity.type
_entity.pdbx_description
1 polymer ?
#
loop_
_entity_poly.entity_id
_entity_poly.type
_entity_poly.pdbx_seq_one_letter_code
_entity_poly.pdbx_strand_id
1 'polypeptide(L)'
;MLTDGALRMLVLFHFHLLGFSAIELATMFLLYEFMGMVTNFFAGYLAARFGLSSTLYSGLVLQVIALLMLAIYSEERLSSIGLAGFSLFYVIIAQGISGIAKDLTKMSAKSALKWFIPDSDGALFKWVAVLTGSKNAIKGFGFLLGSGLLVFAGFAGALWLLAGLLSLVLISLLKIMPKNLAPKNKQVKIHHVFSPSAEINWLSAARLFLFGARDVWFVVGIPIFFYSILSDGSAEQNKIAFFQIGFFMSFWIMFYGGIQALTPRILKAAKRPFSQIVKLTSVAILLLTIILL
;
A
#
# COMPACT_ATOMS: atom_id res chain seq x y z
N MET A 1 3.37 -5.98 -1.62
CA MET A 1 3.72 -5.12 -0.48
C MET A 1 5.14 -4.55 -0.61
N LEU A 2 6.16 -5.36 -0.89
CA LEU A 2 7.51 -4.86 -1.16
C LEU A 2 7.53 -3.88 -2.33
N THR A 3 7.02 -4.32 -3.48
CA THR A 3 6.87 -3.51 -4.70
C THR A 3 6.02 -2.25 -4.49
N ASP A 4 4.99 -2.32 -3.65
CA ASP A 4 4.15 -1.18 -3.27
C ASP A 4 4.95 -0.11 -2.50
N GLY A 5 5.74 -0.55 -1.51
CA GLY A 5 6.63 0.37 -0.78
C GLY A 5 7.68 1.00 -1.69
N ALA A 6 8.36 0.18 -2.51
CA ALA A 6 9.38 0.65 -3.42
C ALA A 6 8.82 1.65 -4.44
N LEU A 7 7.67 1.35 -5.05
CA LEU A 7 7.02 2.21 -6.03
C LEU A 7 6.67 3.59 -5.45
N ARG A 8 6.23 3.65 -4.18
CA ARG A 8 5.91 4.94 -3.54
C ARG A 8 7.13 5.86 -3.45
N MET A 9 8.27 5.34 -3.05
CA MET A 9 9.51 6.15 -2.98
C MET A 9 10.03 6.52 -4.37
N LEU A 10 9.98 5.58 -5.31
CA LEU A 10 10.37 5.81 -6.69
C LEU A 10 9.57 6.95 -7.32
N VAL A 11 8.25 6.89 -7.25
CA VAL A 11 7.36 7.93 -7.82
C VAL A 11 7.55 9.25 -7.09
N LEU A 12 7.55 9.25 -5.76
CA LEU A 12 7.68 10.47 -4.97
C LEU A 12 8.95 11.22 -5.33
N PHE A 13 10.11 10.57 -5.21
CA PHE A 13 11.39 11.26 -5.40
C PHE A 13 11.66 11.59 -6.87
N HIS A 14 11.31 10.69 -7.80
CA HIS A 14 11.51 10.95 -9.22
C HIS A 14 10.74 12.19 -9.68
N PHE A 15 9.44 12.26 -9.40
CA PHE A 15 8.62 13.39 -9.83
C PHE A 15 8.91 14.66 -9.02
N HIS A 16 9.35 14.54 -7.77
CA HIS A 16 9.84 15.68 -7.02
C HIS A 16 11.11 16.29 -7.65
N LEU A 17 12.05 15.45 -8.10
CA LEU A 17 13.23 15.92 -8.84
C LEU A 17 12.90 16.57 -10.19
N LEU A 18 11.80 16.19 -10.82
CA LEU A 18 11.29 16.84 -12.04
C LEU A 18 10.59 18.18 -11.75
N GLY A 19 10.53 18.62 -10.48
CA GLY A 19 9.98 19.93 -10.10
C GLY A 19 8.48 19.92 -9.76
N PHE A 20 7.85 18.74 -9.65
CA PHE A 20 6.45 18.66 -9.23
C PHE A 20 6.30 19.09 -7.76
N SER A 21 5.31 19.94 -7.50
CA SER A 21 4.97 20.43 -6.17
C SER A 21 4.43 19.32 -5.27
N ALA A 22 4.44 19.55 -3.95
CA ALA A 22 3.88 18.60 -2.97
C ALA A 22 2.39 18.28 -3.23
N ILE A 23 1.62 19.27 -3.73
CA ILE A 23 0.19 19.09 -4.04
C ILE A 23 0.02 18.19 -5.26
N GLU A 24 0.80 18.38 -6.32
CA GLU A 24 0.76 17.53 -7.51
C GLU A 24 1.17 16.10 -7.17
N LEU A 25 2.21 15.92 -6.36
CA LEU A 25 2.62 14.60 -5.86
C LEU A 25 1.51 13.93 -5.03
N ALA A 26 0.86 14.68 -4.14
CA ALA A 26 -0.29 14.18 -3.39
C ALA A 26 -1.43 13.74 -4.33
N THR A 27 -1.67 14.49 -5.41
CA THR A 27 -2.69 14.18 -6.42
C THR A 27 -2.35 12.89 -7.18
N MET A 28 -1.08 12.62 -7.50
CA MET A 28 -0.65 11.35 -8.10
C MET A 28 -1.00 10.14 -7.22
N PHE A 29 -0.93 10.30 -5.88
CA PHE A 29 -1.31 9.24 -4.95
C PHE A 29 -2.80 9.19 -4.62
N LEU A 30 -3.56 10.25 -4.91
CA LEU A 30 -4.99 10.33 -4.60
C LEU A 30 -5.77 9.21 -5.30
N LEU A 31 -5.60 9.04 -6.61
CA LEU A 31 -6.29 7.99 -7.36
C LEU A 31 -5.83 6.60 -6.93
N TYR A 32 -4.55 6.43 -6.59
CA TYR A 32 -4.02 5.18 -6.04
C TYR A 32 -4.76 4.75 -4.77
N GLU A 33 -4.92 5.66 -3.80
CA GLU A 33 -5.61 5.33 -2.55
C GLU A 33 -7.13 5.21 -2.77
N PHE A 34 -7.73 6.06 -3.60
CA PHE A 34 -9.15 5.99 -3.93
C PHE A 34 -9.50 4.67 -4.62
N MET A 35 -8.76 4.26 -5.64
CA MET A 35 -9.01 2.99 -6.33
C MET A 35 -8.71 1.78 -5.44
N GLY A 36 -7.71 1.87 -4.58
CA GLY A 36 -7.46 0.88 -3.54
C GLY A 36 -8.63 0.73 -2.59
N MET A 37 -9.25 1.83 -2.18
CA MET A 37 -10.42 1.85 -1.32
C MET A 37 -11.64 1.22 -2.00
N VAL A 38 -11.96 1.63 -3.22
CA VAL A 38 -13.04 1.06 -4.02
C VAL A 38 -12.84 -0.45 -4.18
N THR A 39 -11.62 -0.86 -4.53
CA THR A 39 -11.27 -2.28 -4.66
C THR A 39 -11.43 -3.04 -3.36
N ASN A 40 -11.00 -2.47 -2.24
CA ASN A 40 -11.12 -3.09 -0.92
C ASN A 40 -12.58 -3.30 -0.51
N PHE A 41 -13.46 -2.35 -0.91
CA PHE A 41 -14.90 -2.45 -0.70
C PHE A 41 -15.52 -3.62 -1.46
N PHE A 42 -15.14 -3.81 -2.72
CA PHE A 42 -15.66 -4.89 -3.56
C PHE A 42 -14.85 -6.20 -3.47
N ALA A 43 -13.71 -6.23 -2.82
CA ALA A 43 -12.78 -7.36 -2.85
C ALA A 43 -13.39 -8.66 -2.33
N GLY A 44 -14.23 -8.59 -1.29
CA GLY A 44 -14.94 -9.75 -0.76
C GLY A 44 -15.89 -10.36 -1.78
N TYR A 45 -16.66 -9.52 -2.47
CA TYR A 45 -17.54 -9.92 -3.56
C TYR A 45 -16.77 -10.55 -4.73
N LEU A 46 -15.68 -9.89 -5.17
CA LEU A 46 -14.86 -10.38 -6.27
C LEU A 46 -14.22 -11.73 -5.94
N ALA A 47 -13.69 -11.90 -4.73
CA ALA A 47 -13.10 -13.15 -4.28
C ALA A 47 -14.11 -14.27 -4.19
N ALA A 48 -15.33 -14.00 -3.70
CA ALA A 48 -16.40 -14.98 -3.64
C ALA A 48 -16.90 -15.40 -5.02
N ARG A 49 -17.07 -14.45 -5.95
CA ARG A 49 -17.62 -14.70 -7.27
C ARG A 49 -16.63 -15.33 -8.25
N PHE A 50 -15.40 -14.79 -8.32
CA PHE A 50 -14.38 -15.20 -9.28
C PHE A 50 -13.38 -16.22 -8.72
N GLY A 51 -13.34 -16.34 -7.41
CA GLY A 51 -12.42 -17.20 -6.68
C GLY A 51 -11.17 -16.47 -6.23
N LEU A 52 -10.60 -16.97 -5.15
CA LEU A 52 -9.50 -16.34 -4.43
C LEU A 52 -8.20 -16.32 -5.24
N SER A 53 -7.89 -17.43 -5.92
CA SER A 53 -6.70 -17.54 -6.79
C SER A 53 -6.78 -16.57 -7.97
N SER A 54 -7.96 -16.47 -8.61
CA SER A 54 -8.16 -15.56 -9.74
C SER A 54 -7.97 -14.10 -9.35
N THR A 55 -8.52 -13.66 -8.22
CA THR A 55 -8.36 -12.29 -7.73
C THR A 55 -6.92 -11.98 -7.34
N LEU A 56 -6.17 -12.95 -6.81
CA LEU A 56 -4.75 -12.81 -6.52
C LEU A 56 -3.94 -12.63 -7.81
N TYR A 57 -4.15 -13.49 -8.81
CA TYR A 57 -3.46 -13.38 -10.09
C TYR A 57 -3.78 -12.09 -10.82
N SER A 58 -5.05 -11.68 -10.85
CA SER A 58 -5.45 -10.39 -11.43
C SER A 58 -4.76 -9.22 -10.76
N GLY A 59 -4.64 -9.23 -9.43
CA GLY A 59 -3.90 -8.22 -8.69
C GLY A 59 -2.41 -8.18 -9.07
N LEU A 60 -1.76 -9.33 -9.21
CA LEU A 60 -0.33 -9.39 -9.62
C LEU A 60 -0.14 -8.91 -11.06
N VAL A 61 -0.99 -9.33 -11.99
CA VAL A 61 -0.96 -8.88 -13.40
C VAL A 61 -1.14 -7.37 -13.49
N LEU A 62 -2.14 -6.81 -12.81
CA LEU A 62 -2.37 -5.36 -12.79
C LEU A 62 -1.18 -4.60 -12.21
N GLN A 63 -0.49 -5.17 -11.19
CA GLN A 63 0.71 -4.53 -10.64
C GLN A 63 1.87 -4.54 -11.64
N VAL A 64 2.06 -5.63 -12.38
CA VAL A 64 3.06 -5.68 -13.46
C VAL A 64 2.73 -4.65 -14.55
N ILE A 65 1.47 -4.57 -14.97
CA ILE A 65 1.02 -3.58 -15.95
C ILE A 65 1.32 -2.14 -15.46
N ALA A 66 0.98 -1.82 -14.22
CA ALA A 66 1.23 -0.49 -13.65
C ALA A 66 2.73 -0.16 -13.61
N LEU A 67 3.57 -1.12 -13.23
CA LEU A 67 5.04 -0.94 -13.23
C LEU A 67 5.58 -0.72 -14.65
N LEU A 68 5.11 -1.49 -15.62
CA LEU A 68 5.52 -1.35 -17.03
C LEU A 68 5.05 -0.02 -17.62
N MET A 69 3.82 0.41 -17.33
CA MET A 69 3.33 1.74 -17.72
C MET A 69 4.28 2.84 -17.23
N LEU A 70 4.64 2.82 -15.96
CA LEU A 70 5.55 3.82 -15.39
C LEU A 70 6.98 3.67 -15.90
N ALA A 71 7.46 2.45 -16.20
CA ALA A 71 8.79 2.21 -16.74
C ALA A 71 8.96 2.75 -18.18
N ILE A 72 7.87 2.76 -18.95
CA ILE A 72 7.84 3.28 -20.32
C ILE A 72 7.59 4.80 -20.34
N TYR A 73 7.21 5.37 -19.20
CA TYR A 73 6.97 6.79 -19.05
C TYR A 73 8.22 7.59 -19.48
N SER A 74 8.02 8.52 -20.40
CA SER A 74 9.01 9.48 -20.83
C SER A 74 8.27 10.74 -21.29
N GLU A 75 8.66 11.88 -20.76
CA GLU A 75 8.05 13.15 -21.13
C GLU A 75 8.28 13.45 -22.62
N GLU A 76 9.45 13.11 -23.15
CA GLU A 76 9.78 13.23 -24.57
C GLU A 76 8.86 12.38 -25.47
N ARG A 77 8.55 11.14 -25.04
CA ARG A 77 7.62 10.27 -25.79
C ARG A 77 6.19 10.81 -25.77
N LEU A 78 5.71 11.30 -24.63
CA LEU A 78 4.38 11.89 -24.53
C LEU A 78 4.29 13.17 -25.34
N SER A 79 5.34 13.98 -25.36
CA SER A 79 5.45 15.16 -26.20
C SER A 79 5.44 14.81 -27.69
N SER A 80 6.19 13.79 -28.12
CA SER A 80 6.27 13.36 -29.52
C SER A 80 4.94 12.86 -30.11
N ILE A 81 4.04 12.35 -29.26
CA ILE A 81 2.69 11.90 -29.65
C ILE A 81 1.61 12.96 -29.35
N GLY A 82 2.00 14.21 -29.06
CA GLY A 82 1.08 15.32 -28.80
C GLY A 82 0.39 15.29 -27.45
N LEU A 83 0.87 14.48 -26.50
CA LEU A 83 0.27 14.29 -25.17
C LEU A 83 1.11 14.89 -24.03
N ALA A 84 1.94 15.89 -24.30
CA ALA A 84 2.79 16.54 -23.29
C ALA A 84 2.02 17.04 -22.06
N GLY A 85 0.83 17.60 -22.24
CA GLY A 85 -0.04 18.06 -21.15
C GLY A 85 -0.72 16.93 -20.35
N PHE A 86 -0.62 15.68 -20.79
CA PHE A 86 -1.24 14.51 -20.15
C PHE A 86 -0.28 13.69 -19.30
N SER A 87 0.97 14.13 -19.13
CA SER A 87 1.99 13.38 -18.39
C SER A 87 1.57 13.08 -16.96
N LEU A 88 1.04 14.07 -16.24
CA LEU A 88 0.50 13.91 -14.89
C LEU A 88 -0.68 12.91 -14.87
N PHE A 89 -1.60 13.02 -15.80
CA PHE A 89 -2.77 12.15 -15.90
C PHE A 89 -2.39 10.70 -16.20
N TYR A 90 -1.37 10.48 -17.04
CA TYR A 90 -0.83 9.14 -17.30
C TYR A 90 -0.30 8.48 -16.02
N VAL A 91 0.49 9.22 -15.23
CA VAL A 91 1.02 8.72 -13.95
C VAL A 91 -0.10 8.44 -12.97
N ILE A 92 -1.11 9.32 -12.87
CA ILE A 92 -2.28 9.13 -12.01
C ILE A 92 -3.02 7.84 -12.37
N ILE A 93 -3.23 7.54 -13.66
CA ILE A 93 -3.88 6.30 -14.11
C ILE A 93 -3.04 5.07 -13.72
N ALA A 94 -1.74 5.09 -14.01
CA ALA A 94 -0.84 3.98 -13.67
C ALA A 94 -0.84 3.72 -12.15
N GLN A 95 -0.83 4.77 -11.34
CA GLN A 95 -0.96 4.69 -9.89
C GLN A 95 -2.33 4.16 -9.47
N GLY A 96 -3.42 4.56 -10.11
CA GLY A 96 -4.75 4.01 -9.85
C GLY A 96 -4.83 2.51 -10.09
N ILE A 97 -4.25 2.01 -11.18
CA ILE A 97 -4.14 0.57 -11.48
C ILE A 97 -3.33 -0.14 -10.39
N SER A 98 -2.21 0.45 -9.95
CA SER A 98 -1.40 -0.10 -8.85
C SER A 98 -2.18 -0.16 -7.53
N GLY A 99 -3.04 0.83 -7.25
CA GLY A 99 -3.93 0.84 -6.08
C GLY A 99 -4.91 -0.33 -6.10
N ILE A 100 -5.56 -0.59 -7.25
CA ILE A 100 -6.42 -1.76 -7.45
C ILE A 100 -5.63 -3.06 -7.20
N ALA A 101 -4.48 -3.19 -7.83
CA ALA A 101 -3.60 -4.36 -7.76
C ALA A 101 -3.21 -4.69 -6.31
N LYS A 102 -2.78 -3.68 -5.55
CA LYS A 102 -2.41 -3.78 -4.14
C LYS A 102 -3.54 -4.36 -3.30
N ASP A 103 -4.74 -3.81 -3.43
CA ASP A 103 -5.85 -4.19 -2.54
C ASP A 103 -6.49 -5.51 -2.96
N LEU A 104 -6.55 -5.87 -4.23
CA LEU A 104 -6.90 -7.23 -4.67
C LEU A 104 -5.96 -8.27 -4.07
N THR A 105 -4.65 -8.08 -4.19
CA THR A 105 -3.64 -9.01 -3.64
C THR A 105 -3.74 -9.11 -2.12
N LYS A 106 -3.86 -7.98 -1.42
CA LYS A 106 -3.97 -7.90 0.04
C LYS A 106 -5.21 -8.61 0.57
N MET A 107 -6.36 -8.40 -0.08
CA MET A 107 -7.62 -9.00 0.37
C MET A 107 -7.66 -10.50 0.05
N SER A 108 -7.15 -10.92 -1.09
CA SER A 108 -7.01 -12.34 -1.42
C SER A 108 -6.15 -13.07 -0.38
N ALA A 109 -5.00 -12.51 0.00
CA ALA A 109 -4.14 -13.10 1.03
C ALA A 109 -4.83 -13.19 2.39
N LYS A 110 -5.57 -12.15 2.81
CA LYS A 110 -6.32 -12.17 4.08
C LYS A 110 -7.45 -13.18 4.07
N SER A 111 -8.16 -13.29 2.95
CA SER A 111 -9.27 -14.24 2.81
C SER A 111 -8.76 -15.68 2.79
N ALA A 112 -7.55 -15.93 2.24
CA ALA A 112 -6.92 -17.24 2.25
C ALA A 112 -6.69 -17.77 3.68
N LEU A 113 -6.35 -16.90 4.64
CA LEU A 113 -6.13 -17.31 6.03
C LEU A 113 -7.32 -18.04 6.64
N LYS A 114 -8.55 -17.63 6.32
CA LYS A 114 -9.78 -18.27 6.84
C LYS A 114 -9.91 -19.73 6.42
N TRP A 115 -9.26 -20.13 5.32
CA TRP A 115 -9.30 -21.50 4.82
C TRP A 115 -8.19 -22.39 5.39
N PHE A 116 -7.10 -21.78 5.88
CA PHE A 116 -5.95 -22.54 6.39
C PHE A 116 -5.88 -22.61 7.91
N ILE A 117 -6.62 -21.74 8.61
CA ILE A 117 -6.56 -21.66 10.08
C ILE A 117 -7.82 -22.33 10.65
N PRO A 118 -7.65 -23.34 11.53
CA PRO A 118 -8.76 -23.94 12.27
C PRO A 118 -9.49 -22.89 13.12
N ASP A 119 -10.78 -23.04 13.27
CA ASP A 119 -11.63 -22.17 14.08
C ASP A 119 -11.39 -22.50 15.58
N SER A 120 -10.22 -22.06 16.09
CA SER A 120 -9.85 -22.21 17.51
C SER A 120 -9.76 -20.82 18.16
N ASP A 121 -10.01 -20.76 19.46
CA ASP A 121 -10.10 -19.53 20.26
C ASP A 121 -8.97 -18.53 20.00
N GLY A 122 -9.28 -17.47 19.23
CA GLY A 122 -8.38 -16.37 18.94
C GLY A 122 -7.25 -16.65 17.93
N ALA A 123 -7.16 -17.84 17.35
CA ALA A 123 -6.11 -18.18 16.38
C ALA A 123 -6.21 -17.29 15.14
N LEU A 124 -7.40 -17.08 14.60
CA LEU A 124 -7.61 -16.20 13.45
C LEU A 124 -7.17 -14.77 13.74
N PHE A 125 -7.50 -14.22 14.92
CA PHE A 125 -7.08 -12.87 15.30
C PHE A 125 -5.53 -12.76 15.38
N LYS A 126 -4.88 -13.75 15.99
CA LYS A 126 -3.41 -13.81 16.08
C LYS A 126 -2.77 -13.82 14.69
N TRP A 127 -3.23 -14.69 13.79
CA TRP A 127 -2.66 -14.80 12.44
C TRP A 127 -2.95 -13.57 11.57
N VAL A 128 -4.11 -12.95 11.69
CA VAL A 128 -4.43 -11.69 11.02
C VAL A 128 -3.52 -10.56 11.52
N ALA A 129 -3.24 -10.50 12.82
CA ALA A 129 -2.31 -9.52 13.38
C ALA A 129 -0.87 -9.74 12.89
N VAL A 130 -0.38 -10.99 12.90
CA VAL A 130 0.93 -11.35 12.36
C VAL A 130 1.04 -11.02 10.88
N LEU A 131 0.04 -11.41 10.07
CA LEU A 131 0.02 -11.09 8.64
C LEU A 131 0.03 -9.58 8.40
N THR A 132 -0.72 -8.82 9.21
CA THR A 132 -0.78 -7.37 9.05
C THR A 132 0.54 -6.70 9.46
N GLY A 133 1.14 -7.13 10.54
CA GLY A 133 2.44 -6.63 11.01
C GLY A 133 3.57 -6.95 10.03
N SER A 134 3.68 -8.22 9.60
CA SER A 134 4.69 -8.65 8.62
C SER A 134 4.54 -7.93 7.28
N LYS A 135 3.31 -7.71 6.84
CA LYS A 135 3.02 -6.91 5.62
C LYS A 135 3.57 -5.49 5.73
N ASN A 136 3.38 -4.84 6.87
CA ASN A 136 3.89 -3.48 7.10
C ASN A 136 5.43 -3.47 7.18
N ALA A 137 6.03 -4.48 7.83
CA ALA A 137 7.48 -4.62 7.86
C ALA A 137 8.07 -4.79 6.44
N ILE A 138 7.48 -5.66 5.62
CA ILE A 138 7.88 -5.86 4.22
C ILE A 138 7.70 -4.58 3.39
N LYS A 139 6.61 -3.82 3.62
CA LYS A 139 6.38 -2.52 2.97
C LYS A 139 7.47 -1.51 3.37
N GLY A 140 7.84 -1.49 4.66
CA GLY A 140 8.93 -0.65 5.15
C GLY A 140 10.24 -0.96 4.44
N PHE A 141 10.61 -2.24 4.38
CA PHE A 141 11.79 -2.65 3.60
C PHE A 141 11.69 -2.22 2.13
N GLY A 142 10.48 -2.22 1.57
CA GLY A 142 10.21 -1.69 0.23
C GLY A 142 10.58 -0.22 0.07
N PHE A 143 10.36 0.63 1.09
CA PHE A 143 10.75 2.05 1.04
C PHE A 143 12.26 2.21 0.87
N LEU A 144 13.05 1.48 1.66
CA LEU A 144 14.51 1.49 1.55
C LEU A 144 14.96 0.97 0.19
N LEU A 145 14.36 -0.14 -0.26
CA LEU A 145 14.64 -0.74 -1.57
C LEU A 145 14.35 0.25 -2.71
N GLY A 146 13.20 0.93 -2.66
CA GLY A 146 12.81 1.91 -3.68
C GLY A 146 13.75 3.10 -3.76
N SER A 147 14.13 3.65 -2.60
CA SER A 147 15.11 4.74 -2.51
C SER A 147 16.48 4.30 -3.05
N GLY A 148 16.94 3.11 -2.67
CA GLY A 148 18.18 2.54 -3.17
C GLY A 148 18.16 2.27 -4.67
N LEU A 149 17.10 1.66 -5.18
CA LEU A 149 16.97 1.38 -6.60
C LEU A 149 16.94 2.65 -7.44
N LEU A 150 16.33 3.73 -6.94
CA LEU A 150 16.35 5.03 -7.63
C LEU A 150 17.77 5.54 -7.82
N VAL A 151 18.60 5.41 -6.78
CA VAL A 151 19.99 5.88 -6.80
C VAL A 151 20.86 5.03 -7.73
N PHE A 152 20.72 3.70 -7.70
CA PHE A 152 21.61 2.80 -8.43
C PHE A 152 21.17 2.49 -9.85
N ALA A 153 19.86 2.34 -10.08
CA ALA A 153 19.30 1.91 -11.36
C ALA A 153 18.50 3.00 -12.09
N GLY A 154 18.27 4.14 -11.42
CA GLY A 154 17.37 5.19 -11.91
C GLY A 154 15.90 4.74 -11.88
N PHE A 155 15.00 5.64 -12.29
CA PHE A 155 13.56 5.39 -12.21
C PHE A 155 13.10 4.24 -13.11
N ALA A 156 13.40 4.32 -14.41
CA ALA A 156 12.98 3.29 -15.37
C ALA A 156 13.62 1.93 -15.07
N GLY A 157 14.94 1.89 -14.80
CA GLY A 157 15.65 0.65 -14.47
C GLY A 157 15.09 -0.05 -13.23
N ALA A 158 14.78 0.72 -12.19
CA ALA A 158 14.15 0.20 -10.98
C ALA A 158 12.78 -0.43 -11.25
N LEU A 159 11.95 0.22 -12.08
CA LEU A 159 10.62 -0.28 -12.44
C LEU A 159 10.68 -1.55 -13.30
N TRP A 160 11.59 -1.61 -14.27
CA TRP A 160 11.83 -2.83 -15.06
C TRP A 160 12.26 -4.00 -14.18
N LEU A 161 13.17 -3.75 -13.24
CA LEU A 161 13.63 -4.77 -12.29
C LEU A 161 12.49 -5.28 -11.41
N LEU A 162 11.68 -4.36 -10.84
CA LEU A 162 10.53 -4.71 -10.01
C LEU A 162 9.46 -5.48 -10.82
N ALA A 163 9.19 -5.07 -12.07
CA ALA A 163 8.26 -5.75 -12.95
C ALA A 163 8.75 -7.16 -13.29
N GLY A 164 10.03 -7.32 -13.59
CA GLY A 164 10.65 -8.63 -13.86
C GLY A 164 10.56 -9.58 -12.67
N LEU A 165 10.95 -9.12 -11.48
CA LEU A 165 10.85 -9.91 -10.25
C LEU A 165 9.41 -10.32 -9.94
N LEU A 166 8.46 -9.39 -10.09
CA LEU A 166 7.05 -9.67 -9.84
C LEU A 166 6.47 -10.64 -10.87
N SER A 167 6.91 -10.56 -12.13
CA SER A 167 6.52 -11.51 -13.19
C SER A 167 7.04 -12.91 -12.88
N LEU A 168 8.27 -13.06 -12.37
CA LEU A 168 8.79 -14.34 -11.92
C LEU A 168 7.97 -14.93 -10.76
N VAL A 169 7.56 -14.09 -9.80
CA VAL A 169 6.67 -14.51 -8.71
C VAL A 169 5.31 -14.95 -9.27
N LEU A 170 4.74 -14.20 -10.20
CA LEU A 170 3.45 -14.56 -10.84
C LEU A 170 3.55 -15.91 -11.55
N ILE A 171 4.59 -16.14 -12.36
CA ILE A 171 4.82 -17.40 -13.07
C ILE A 171 4.99 -18.56 -12.09
N SER A 172 5.74 -18.36 -11.00
CA SER A 172 5.92 -19.36 -9.95
C SER A 172 4.61 -19.73 -9.27
N LEU A 173 3.79 -18.72 -8.93
CA LEU A 173 2.49 -18.94 -8.31
C LEU A 173 1.52 -19.66 -9.25
N LEU A 174 1.52 -19.35 -10.54
CA LEU A 174 0.69 -20.05 -11.53
C LEU A 174 1.01 -21.56 -11.61
N LYS A 175 2.26 -21.95 -11.33
CA LYS A 175 2.70 -23.36 -11.34
C LYS A 175 2.42 -24.08 -10.01
N ILE A 176 2.59 -23.41 -8.88
CA ILE A 176 2.61 -24.02 -7.54
C ILE A 176 1.22 -23.96 -6.86
N MET A 177 0.46 -22.89 -7.11
CA MET A 177 -0.76 -22.63 -6.34
C MET A 177 -1.94 -23.49 -6.83
N PRO A 178 -2.68 -24.15 -5.93
CA PRO A 178 -3.89 -24.89 -6.29
C PRO A 178 -4.92 -23.99 -6.97
N LYS A 179 -5.53 -24.50 -8.05
CA LYS A 179 -6.52 -23.73 -8.83
C LYS A 179 -7.81 -23.42 -8.05
N ASN A 180 -8.13 -24.20 -7.01
CA ASN A 180 -9.38 -24.11 -6.24
C ASN A 180 -9.08 -23.90 -4.74
N LEU A 181 -8.54 -22.75 -4.36
CA LEU A 181 -8.26 -22.41 -2.97
C LEU A 181 -9.51 -22.18 -2.12
N ALA A 182 -10.63 -21.79 -2.74
CA ALA A 182 -11.90 -21.58 -2.08
C ALA A 182 -13.05 -21.84 -3.06
N PRO A 183 -14.19 -22.38 -2.60
CA PRO A 183 -15.35 -22.59 -3.46
C PRO A 183 -15.87 -21.25 -3.98
N LYS A 184 -16.19 -21.22 -5.29
CA LYS A 184 -16.81 -20.05 -5.93
C LYS A 184 -18.30 -20.06 -5.63
N ASN A 185 -18.82 -18.94 -5.17
CA ASN A 185 -20.26 -18.77 -4.97
C ASN A 185 -20.80 -17.77 -6.00
N LYS A 186 -21.37 -18.28 -7.07
CA LYS A 186 -21.97 -17.46 -8.14
C LYS A 186 -23.25 -16.72 -7.72
N GLN A 187 -23.86 -17.09 -6.59
CA GLN A 187 -25.09 -16.48 -6.09
C GLN A 187 -24.88 -15.22 -5.26
N VAL A 188 -23.62 -14.87 -4.96
CA VAL A 188 -23.33 -13.64 -4.24
C VAL A 188 -23.71 -12.43 -5.09
N LYS A 189 -24.58 -11.59 -4.57
CA LYS A 189 -25.06 -10.36 -5.21
C LYS A 189 -24.30 -9.13 -4.71
N ILE A 190 -24.24 -8.09 -5.54
CA ILE A 190 -23.50 -6.84 -5.23
C ILE A 190 -24.02 -6.16 -3.95
N HIS A 191 -25.32 -6.24 -3.64
CA HIS A 191 -25.84 -5.59 -2.43
C HIS A 191 -25.33 -6.19 -1.12
N HIS A 192 -24.74 -7.40 -1.13
CA HIS A 192 -24.08 -7.99 0.03
C HIS A 192 -22.75 -7.32 0.40
N VAL A 193 -22.31 -6.34 -0.39
CA VAL A 193 -21.10 -5.54 -0.10
C VAL A 193 -21.33 -4.61 1.09
N PHE A 194 -22.56 -4.06 1.21
CA PHE A 194 -22.94 -3.28 2.38
C PHE A 194 -23.30 -4.19 3.55
N SER A 195 -22.80 -3.84 4.73
CA SER A 195 -23.16 -4.55 5.95
C SER A 195 -24.62 -4.22 6.32
N PRO A 196 -25.42 -5.21 6.81
CA PRO A 196 -26.72 -4.94 7.42
C PRO A 196 -26.61 -4.04 8.65
N SER A 197 -25.45 -3.99 9.34
CA SER A 197 -25.24 -3.15 10.50
C SER A 197 -24.78 -1.74 10.09
N ALA A 198 -25.51 -0.73 10.49
CA ALA A 198 -25.16 0.67 10.30
C ALA A 198 -23.84 1.03 11.00
N GLU A 199 -23.56 0.44 12.15
CA GLU A 199 -22.33 0.66 12.93
C GLU A 199 -21.08 0.24 12.15
N ILE A 200 -21.13 -0.91 11.45
CA ILE A 200 -20.04 -1.39 10.61
C ILE A 200 -19.83 -0.43 9.43
N ASN A 201 -20.89 0.09 8.85
CA ASN A 201 -20.81 1.03 7.72
C ASN A 201 -20.21 2.38 8.17
N TRP A 202 -20.62 2.90 9.32
CA TRP A 202 -20.03 4.12 9.91
C TRP A 202 -18.56 3.93 10.30
N LEU A 203 -18.22 2.80 10.89
CA LEU A 203 -16.82 2.46 11.19
C LEU A 203 -15.96 2.40 9.92
N SER A 204 -16.50 1.84 8.86
CA SER A 204 -15.82 1.76 7.56
C SER A 204 -15.60 3.14 6.96
N ALA A 205 -16.58 4.05 7.04
CA ALA A 205 -16.45 5.43 6.60
C ALA A 205 -15.40 6.20 7.44
N ALA A 206 -15.46 6.10 8.78
CA ALA A 206 -14.48 6.74 9.65
C ALA A 206 -13.04 6.27 9.36
N ARG A 207 -12.84 4.98 9.14
CA ARG A 207 -11.52 4.42 8.77
C ARG A 207 -11.01 4.94 7.43
N LEU A 208 -11.91 5.21 6.50
CA LEU A 208 -11.57 5.79 5.21
C LEU A 208 -10.85 7.13 5.37
N PHE A 209 -11.48 8.08 6.06
CA PHE A 209 -10.92 9.39 6.28
C PHE A 209 -9.64 9.36 7.12
N LEU A 210 -9.62 8.54 8.18
CA LEU A 210 -8.46 8.41 9.05
C LEU A 210 -7.23 7.85 8.29
N PHE A 211 -7.43 6.82 7.47
CA PHE A 211 -6.31 6.25 6.70
C PHE A 211 -5.90 7.14 5.54
N GLY A 212 -6.83 7.82 4.89
CA GLY A 212 -6.53 8.79 3.84
C GLY A 212 -5.68 9.94 4.38
N ALA A 213 -6.07 10.56 5.48
CA ALA A 213 -5.31 11.63 6.11
C ALA A 213 -3.90 11.17 6.52
N ARG A 214 -3.80 10.02 7.19
CA ARG A 214 -2.51 9.43 7.55
C ARG A 214 -1.60 9.23 6.34
N ASP A 215 -2.13 8.68 5.25
CA ASP A 215 -1.33 8.32 4.09
C ASP A 215 -0.82 9.56 3.33
N VAL A 216 -1.59 10.65 3.29
CA VAL A 216 -1.11 11.93 2.73
C VAL A 216 0.09 12.46 3.52
N TRP A 217 0.00 12.51 4.83
CA TRP A 217 1.12 12.94 5.68
C TRP A 217 2.32 12.03 5.58
N PHE A 218 2.11 10.72 5.72
CA PHE A 218 3.18 9.75 5.79
C PHE A 218 3.88 9.51 4.45
N VAL A 219 3.15 9.54 3.33
CA VAL A 219 3.71 9.21 2.02
C VAL A 219 4.24 10.44 1.29
N VAL A 220 3.68 11.63 1.53
CA VAL A 220 4.04 12.85 0.82
C VAL A 220 4.62 13.89 1.77
N GLY A 221 3.90 14.30 2.79
CA GLY A 221 4.29 15.40 3.67
C GLY A 221 5.64 15.18 4.36
N ILE A 222 5.78 14.07 5.07
CA ILE A 222 7.01 13.76 5.83
C ILE A 222 8.24 13.60 4.90
N PRO A 223 8.20 12.81 3.81
CA PRO A 223 9.37 12.69 2.93
C PRO A 223 9.78 14.01 2.28
N ILE A 224 8.84 14.83 1.83
CA ILE A 224 9.16 16.12 1.22
C ILE A 224 9.75 17.07 2.25
N PHE A 225 9.19 17.13 3.46
CA PHE A 225 9.73 17.91 4.54
C PHE A 225 11.18 17.51 4.87
N PHE A 226 11.47 16.23 5.02
CA PHE A 226 12.83 15.77 5.24
C PHE A 226 13.75 16.08 4.05
N TYR A 227 13.25 15.94 2.82
CA TYR A 227 14.03 16.28 1.65
C TYR A 227 14.43 17.76 1.65
N SER A 228 13.54 18.68 2.01
CA SER A 228 13.83 20.12 2.07
C SER A 228 14.87 20.50 3.12
N ILE A 229 15.09 19.65 4.13
CA ILE A 229 16.10 19.87 5.17
C ILE A 229 17.42 19.16 4.85
N LEU A 230 17.35 17.97 4.26
CA LEU A 230 18.50 17.08 4.06
C LEU A 230 19.22 17.28 2.73
N SER A 231 18.60 17.98 1.76
CA SER A 231 19.18 18.20 0.45
C SER A 231 19.33 19.71 0.16
N ASP A 232 20.45 20.06 -0.44
CA ASP A 232 20.74 21.38 -1.00
C ASP A 232 20.38 21.48 -2.51
N GLY A 233 19.82 20.41 -3.08
CA GLY A 233 19.48 20.30 -4.50
C GLY A 233 20.59 19.73 -5.37
N SER A 234 21.81 19.54 -4.84
CA SER A 234 22.91 18.91 -5.59
C SER A 234 22.64 17.42 -5.83
N ALA A 235 23.14 16.87 -6.94
CA ALA A 235 22.91 15.47 -7.31
C ALA A 235 23.47 14.49 -6.26
N GLU A 236 24.56 14.83 -5.60
CA GLU A 236 25.18 14.00 -4.56
C GLU A 236 24.36 14.04 -3.28
N GLN A 237 23.98 15.25 -2.82
CA GLN A 237 23.17 15.40 -1.61
C GLN A 237 21.77 14.80 -1.77
N ASN A 238 21.18 14.89 -2.96
CA ASN A 238 19.93 14.22 -3.27
C ASN A 238 20.01 12.70 -3.04
N LYS A 239 21.09 12.05 -3.49
CA LYS A 239 21.28 10.60 -3.27
C LYS A 239 21.33 10.27 -1.78
N ILE A 240 22.09 11.04 -1.00
CA ILE A 240 22.22 10.86 0.45
C ILE A 240 20.86 11.06 1.12
N ALA A 241 20.15 12.13 0.80
CA ALA A 241 18.83 12.43 1.34
C ALA A 241 17.83 11.32 1.04
N PHE A 242 17.80 10.78 -0.17
CA PHE A 242 16.90 9.67 -0.52
C PHE A 242 17.16 8.42 0.31
N PHE A 243 18.43 8.07 0.55
CA PHE A 243 18.75 6.95 1.43
C PHE A 243 18.34 7.20 2.88
N GLN A 244 18.62 8.39 3.41
CA GLN A 244 18.27 8.74 4.79
C GLN A 244 16.76 8.73 5.00
N ILE A 245 15.99 9.32 4.08
CA ILE A 245 14.54 9.33 4.13
C ILE A 245 13.99 7.91 3.97
N GLY A 246 14.49 7.16 3.00
CA GLY A 246 14.10 5.77 2.79
C GLY A 246 14.36 4.90 4.01
N PHE A 247 15.50 5.08 4.68
CA PHE A 247 15.86 4.38 5.91
C PHE A 247 14.92 4.75 7.07
N PHE A 248 14.68 6.05 7.28
CA PHE A 248 13.75 6.53 8.31
C PHE A 248 12.34 5.97 8.10
N MET A 249 11.80 6.10 6.90
CA MET A 249 10.46 5.61 6.56
C MET A 249 10.36 4.09 6.70
N SER A 250 11.41 3.38 6.31
CA SER A 250 11.51 1.93 6.46
C SER A 250 11.47 1.53 7.93
N PHE A 251 12.35 2.11 8.74
CA PHE A 251 12.41 1.82 10.18
C PHE A 251 11.09 2.13 10.88
N TRP A 252 10.50 3.28 10.59
CA TRP A 252 9.22 3.69 11.16
C TRP A 252 8.10 2.68 10.87
N ILE A 253 7.92 2.29 9.62
CA ILE A 253 6.82 1.38 9.24
C ILE A 253 7.09 -0.06 9.71
N MET A 254 8.36 -0.49 9.79
CA MET A 254 8.71 -1.78 10.38
C MET A 254 8.42 -1.82 11.87
N PHE A 255 8.79 -0.79 12.61
CA PHE A 255 8.50 -0.66 14.03
C PHE A 255 6.98 -0.63 14.30
N TYR A 256 6.25 0.17 13.54
CA TYR A 256 4.79 0.20 13.55
C TYR A 256 4.20 -1.20 13.29
N GLY A 257 4.69 -1.92 12.29
CA GLY A 257 4.27 -3.28 11.98
C GLY A 257 4.58 -4.27 13.09
N GLY A 258 5.72 -4.13 13.75
CA GLY A 258 6.11 -4.93 14.93
C GLY A 258 5.14 -4.74 16.10
N ILE A 259 4.85 -3.49 16.46
CA ILE A 259 3.85 -3.18 17.51
C ILE A 259 2.50 -3.78 17.14
N GLN A 260 2.07 -3.66 15.89
CA GLN A 260 0.80 -4.18 15.41
C GLN A 260 0.73 -5.71 15.50
N ALA A 261 1.82 -6.42 15.20
CA ALA A 261 1.90 -7.88 15.35
C ALA A 261 1.87 -8.32 16.83
N LEU A 262 2.41 -7.53 17.73
CA LEU A 262 2.43 -7.78 19.17
C LEU A 262 1.13 -7.38 19.89
N THR A 263 0.25 -6.60 19.25
CA THR A 263 -0.99 -6.10 19.84
C THR A 263 -1.83 -7.17 20.54
N PRO A 264 -2.05 -8.39 20.00
CA PRO A 264 -2.81 -9.43 20.70
C PRO A 264 -2.19 -9.85 22.04
N ARG A 265 -0.85 -9.88 22.12
CA ARG A 265 -0.13 -10.20 23.35
C ARG A 265 -0.23 -9.08 24.38
N ILE A 266 -0.07 -7.83 23.93
CA ILE A 266 -0.18 -6.63 24.76
C ILE A 266 -1.58 -6.52 25.37
N LEU A 267 -2.63 -6.71 24.57
CA LEU A 267 -4.02 -6.66 25.03
C LEU A 267 -4.32 -7.75 26.05
N LYS A 268 -3.85 -8.97 25.81
CA LYS A 268 -4.03 -10.09 26.74
C LYS A 268 -3.31 -9.85 28.08
N ALA A 269 -2.11 -9.27 28.03
CA ALA A 269 -1.33 -8.95 29.24
C ALA A 269 -1.94 -7.80 30.04
N ALA A 270 -2.55 -6.82 29.38
CA ALA A 270 -3.13 -5.64 30.05
C ALA A 270 -4.37 -5.94 30.88
N LYS A 271 -5.01 -7.11 30.74
CA LYS A 271 -6.23 -7.54 31.46
C LYS A 271 -7.36 -6.48 31.48
N ARG A 272 -7.34 -5.53 30.56
CA ARG A 272 -8.30 -4.42 30.46
C ARG A 272 -9.32 -4.66 29.35
N PRO A 273 -10.58 -4.27 29.54
CA PRO A 273 -11.57 -4.36 28.48
C PRO A 273 -11.14 -3.50 27.29
N PHE A 274 -11.32 -4.01 26.08
CA PHE A 274 -10.91 -3.39 24.83
C PHE A 274 -11.41 -1.94 24.70
N SER A 275 -12.62 -1.65 25.17
CA SER A 275 -13.21 -0.31 25.15
C SER A 275 -12.40 0.74 25.94
N GLN A 276 -11.80 0.37 27.06
CA GLN A 276 -10.95 1.27 27.86
C GLN A 276 -9.62 1.56 27.16
N ILE A 277 -9.04 0.54 26.50
CA ILE A 277 -7.80 0.70 25.73
C ILE A 277 -8.03 1.65 24.56
N VAL A 278 -9.13 1.50 23.83
CA VAL A 278 -9.50 2.38 22.71
C VAL A 278 -9.67 3.82 23.21
N LYS A 279 -10.37 4.04 24.33
CA LYS A 279 -10.54 5.40 24.91
C LYS A 279 -9.20 6.02 25.30
N LEU A 280 -8.33 5.31 25.99
CA LEU A 280 -7.01 5.81 26.37
C LEU A 280 -6.13 6.15 25.16
N THR A 281 -6.16 5.30 24.13
CA THR A 281 -5.40 5.54 22.90
C THR A 281 -5.94 6.75 22.15
N SER A 282 -7.27 6.93 22.08
CA SER A 282 -7.89 8.10 21.44
C SER A 282 -7.53 9.40 22.16
N VAL A 283 -7.54 9.39 23.50
CA VAL A 283 -7.11 10.55 24.30
C VAL A 283 -5.62 10.85 24.10
N ALA A 284 -4.76 9.83 24.07
CA ALA A 284 -3.34 10.01 23.83
C ALA A 284 -3.05 10.61 22.45
N ILE A 285 -3.75 10.16 21.40
CA ILE A 285 -3.64 10.72 20.05
C ILE A 285 -4.09 12.19 20.04
N LEU A 286 -5.22 12.50 20.68
CA LEU A 286 -5.73 13.87 20.76
C LEU A 286 -4.74 14.80 21.47
N LEU A 287 -4.17 14.38 22.60
CA LEU A 287 -3.15 15.14 23.33
C LEU A 287 -1.88 15.35 22.49
N LEU A 288 -1.44 14.33 21.77
CA LEU A 288 -0.27 14.42 20.87
C LEU A 288 -0.53 15.43 19.73
N THR A 289 -1.73 15.44 19.18
CA THR A 289 -2.11 16.41 18.14
C THR A 289 -2.12 17.85 18.67
N ILE A 290 -2.60 18.06 19.91
CA ILE A 290 -2.60 19.39 20.55
C ILE A 290 -1.18 19.89 20.86
N ILE A 291 -0.25 18.98 21.21
CA ILE A 291 1.15 19.35 21.50
C ILE A 291 1.92 19.71 20.23
N LEU A 292 1.51 19.16 19.08
CA LEU A 292 2.16 19.37 17.78
C LEU A 292 1.61 20.57 16.99
N LEU A 293 0.52 21.19 17.44
CA LEU A 293 -0.07 22.43 16.93
C LEU A 293 0.50 23.64 17.68
#